data_244d5ab13d0bcdc9f00fba7f24b9d93e
#
_entry.id   244d5ab13d0bcdc9f00fba7f24b9d93e
#
_cell.length_a   1.000
_cell.length_b   1.000
_cell.length_c   1.000
_cell.angle_alpha   90.00
_cell.angle_beta   90.00
_cell.angle_gamma   90.00
#
_symmetry.space_group_name_H-M   'P 1'
#
loop_
_entity.id
_entity.type
_entity.pdbx_description
1 polymer ?
#
loop_
_entity_poly.entity_id
_entity_poly.type
_entity_poly.pdbx_seq_one_letter_code
_entity_poly.pdbx_strand_id
1 'polypeptide(L)'
;MTATYQADLLNTDTEYNGWTNYETWNAALWIGNDEGLYDIARRAMDWEHLLEIFANWGTETTGDGVRWDDPKINAVEMDEMLEEL
;
A
#
# COMPACT_ATOMS: atom_id res chain seq x y z
N MET A 1 7.13 -13.03 14.22
CA MET A 1 7.34 -12.27 14.79
C MET A 1 7.46 -11.63 15.05
N THR A 2 7.23 -12.05 14.69
CA THR A 2 7.47 -11.40 15.26
C THR A 2 7.36 -10.67 15.65
N ALA A 3 7.23 -10.96 15.31
CA ALA A 3 7.31 -10.19 16.05
C ALA A 3 7.15 -9.66 16.49
N THR A 4 7.07 -9.92 16.33
CA THR A 4 7.15 -9.28 17.06
C THR A 4 7.14 -8.80 17.68
N TYR A 5 7.21 -8.97 17.59
CA TYR A 5 7.45 -8.21 18.45
C TYR A 5 7.64 -7.60 18.91
N GLN A 6 7.96 -7.69 18.91
CA GLN A 6 8.23 -6.89 19.52
C GLN A 6 8.59 -6.10 19.64
N ALA A 7 8.85 -6.13 19.40
CA ALA A 7 9.15 -5.21 19.60
C ALA A 7 9.24 -4.62 19.55
N ASP A 8 9.24 -4.63 19.39
CA ASP A 8 9.28 -3.85 19.59
C ASP A 8 9.27 -3.21 19.97
N LEU A 9 9.38 -3.63 20.07
CA LEU A 9 9.33 -2.80 20.58
C LEU A 9 9.93 -1.85 20.61
N LEU A 10 10.14 -1.77 20.47
CA LEU A 10 10.95 -0.82 20.42
C LEU A 10 10.91 0.16 19.44
N ASN A 11 11.03 0.72 18.78
CA ASN A 11 10.84 1.67 17.91
C ASN A 11 10.22 1.31 16.71
N THR A 12 9.58 0.42 16.70
CA THR A 12 8.93 -0.11 15.61
C THR A 12 7.60 0.46 15.35
N ASP A 13 7.25 1.52 16.00
CA ASP A 13 5.99 2.18 15.73
C ASP A 13 5.94 2.75 14.33
N THR A 14 7.06 2.76 13.59
CA THR A 14 7.05 3.19 12.21
C THR A 14 6.92 2.03 11.26
N GLU A 15 6.77 0.80 11.75
CA GLU A 15 6.66 -0.34 10.90
C GLU A 15 5.37 -1.09 11.15
N TYR A 16 4.79 -1.64 10.09
CA TYR A 16 3.59 -2.43 10.19
C TYR A 16 3.71 -3.59 9.21
N ASN A 17 3.91 -4.79 9.74
CA ASN A 17 4.03 -6.02 8.94
C ASN A 17 5.03 -5.89 7.79
N GLY A 18 6.15 -5.23 8.06
CA GLY A 18 7.20 -5.06 7.06
C GLY A 18 7.06 -3.81 6.22
N TRP A 19 6.02 -3.01 6.44
CA TRP A 19 5.81 -1.75 5.73
C TRP A 19 6.00 -0.59 6.69
N THR A 20 6.19 0.60 6.15
CA THR A 20 6.47 1.78 6.97
C THR A 20 5.37 2.05 7.99
N ASN A 21 4.11 1.86 7.60
CA ASN A 21 2.99 2.15 8.50
C ASN A 21 1.77 1.38 8.05
N TYR A 22 0.69 1.52 8.81
CA TYR A 22 -0.56 0.82 8.54
C TYR A 22 -1.14 1.18 7.18
N GLU A 23 -1.12 2.47 6.85
CA GLU A 23 -1.73 2.93 5.60
C GLU A 23 -1.03 2.31 4.39
N THR A 24 0.31 2.26 4.42
CA THR A 24 1.07 1.66 3.34
C THR A 24 0.78 0.15 3.26
N TRP A 25 0.80 -0.51 4.41
CA TRP A 25 0.50 -1.93 4.47
C TRP A 25 -0.90 -2.22 3.91
N ASN A 26 -1.88 -1.40 4.29
CA ASN A 26 -3.26 -1.65 3.87
C ASN A 26 -3.43 -1.49 2.37
N ALA A 27 -2.80 -0.45 1.80
CA ALA A 27 -2.84 -0.26 0.35
C ALA A 27 -2.22 -1.46 -0.36
N ALA A 28 -1.07 -1.92 0.12
CA ALA A 28 -0.39 -3.07 -0.48
C ALA A 28 -1.23 -4.34 -0.35
N LEU A 29 -1.85 -4.51 0.81
CA LEU A 29 -2.68 -5.69 1.06
C LEU A 29 -3.84 -5.77 0.07
N TRP A 30 -4.54 -4.66 -0.11
CA TRP A 30 -5.70 -4.65 -1.00
C TRP A 30 -5.30 -4.86 -2.45
N ILE A 31 -4.21 -4.22 -2.88
CA ILE A 31 -3.72 -4.40 -4.26
C ILE A 31 -3.31 -5.86 -4.48
N GLY A 32 -2.64 -6.46 -3.51
CA GLY A 32 -2.16 -7.83 -3.68
C GLY A 32 -3.24 -8.88 -3.59
N ASN A 33 -4.34 -8.59 -2.87
CA ASN A 33 -5.36 -9.61 -2.62
C ASN A 33 -6.64 -9.42 -3.43
N ASP A 34 -6.82 -8.29 -4.08
CA ASP A 34 -8.00 -8.06 -4.92
C ASP A 34 -7.59 -8.20 -6.37
N GLU A 35 -8.19 -9.16 -7.06
CA GLU A 35 -7.76 -9.49 -8.41
C GLU A 35 -7.90 -8.30 -9.36
N GLY A 36 -8.97 -7.52 -9.22
CA GLY A 36 -9.17 -6.35 -10.07
C GLY A 36 -8.13 -5.28 -9.83
N LEU A 37 -7.84 -5.00 -8.55
CA LEU A 37 -6.84 -4.01 -8.22
C LEU A 37 -5.44 -4.47 -8.64
N TYR A 38 -5.16 -5.75 -8.46
CA TYR A 38 -3.88 -6.31 -8.86
C TYR A 38 -3.68 -6.14 -10.37
N ASP A 39 -4.70 -6.45 -11.16
CA ASP A 39 -4.60 -6.36 -12.60
C ASP A 39 -4.37 -4.92 -13.05
N ILE A 40 -5.04 -3.97 -12.41
CA ILE A 40 -4.85 -2.57 -12.72
C ILE A 40 -3.44 -2.13 -12.34
N ALA A 41 -2.98 -2.54 -11.16
CA ALA A 41 -1.68 -2.12 -10.64
C ALA A 41 -0.54 -2.62 -11.51
N ARG A 42 -0.68 -3.80 -12.09
CA ARG A 42 0.35 -4.35 -12.97
C ARG A 42 0.59 -3.48 -14.19
N ARG A 43 -0.39 -2.68 -14.57
CA ARG A 43 -0.30 -1.85 -15.77
C ARG A 43 0.15 -0.44 -15.47
N ALA A 44 0.25 -0.08 -14.18
CA ALA A 44 0.67 1.25 -13.81
C ALA A 44 2.19 1.35 -13.89
N MET A 45 2.68 2.53 -14.24
CA MET A 45 4.11 2.75 -14.35
C MET A 45 4.74 2.96 -12.98
N ASP A 46 4.01 3.58 -12.07
CA ASP A 46 4.49 3.82 -10.71
C ASP A 46 3.27 4.16 -9.85
N TRP A 47 3.53 4.46 -8.58
CA TRP A 47 2.45 4.74 -7.64
C TRP A 47 1.63 5.96 -8.04
N GLU A 48 2.33 7.01 -8.48
CA GLU A 48 1.64 8.24 -8.87
C GLU A 48 0.71 7.98 -10.06
N HIS A 49 1.17 7.20 -11.04
CA HIS A 49 0.33 6.84 -12.18
C HIS A 49 -0.87 6.03 -11.72
N LEU A 50 -0.66 5.10 -10.79
CA LEU A 50 -1.75 4.29 -10.28
C LEU A 50 -2.79 5.15 -9.58
N LEU A 51 -2.37 6.18 -8.85
CA LEU A 51 -3.31 7.07 -8.20
C LEU A 51 -4.19 7.79 -9.24
N GLU A 52 -3.60 8.16 -10.37
CA GLU A 52 -4.39 8.77 -11.44
C GLU A 52 -5.42 7.79 -12.00
N ILE A 53 -5.02 6.54 -12.17
CA ILE A 53 -5.95 5.52 -12.66
C ILE A 53 -7.10 5.33 -11.69
N PHE A 54 -6.79 5.24 -10.40
CA PHE A 54 -7.82 5.08 -9.38
C PHE A 54 -8.78 6.26 -9.38
N ALA A 55 -8.25 7.48 -9.52
CA ALA A 55 -9.10 8.66 -9.54
C ALA A 55 -10.06 8.62 -10.75
N ASN A 56 -9.56 8.19 -11.89
CA ASN A 56 -10.40 8.11 -13.09
C ASN A 56 -11.45 7.01 -12.98
N TRP A 57 -11.16 5.98 -12.21
CA TRP A 57 -12.11 4.89 -12.02
C TRP A 57 -13.08 5.15 -10.90
N GLY A 58 -12.85 6.21 -10.11
CA GLY A 58 -13.75 6.58 -9.03
C GLY A 58 -13.52 5.82 -7.74
N THR A 59 -12.42 5.09 -7.61
CA THR A 59 -12.12 4.42 -6.35
C THR A 59 -11.25 5.34 -5.50
N GLU A 60 -11.72 5.64 -4.30
CA GLU A 60 -11.06 6.60 -3.43
C GLU A 60 -10.34 5.96 -2.26
N THR A 61 -10.79 4.79 -1.81
CA THR A 61 -10.25 4.14 -0.63
C THR A 61 -10.11 2.66 -0.85
N THR A 62 -9.30 2.03 0.02
CA THR A 62 -9.29 0.58 0.12
C THR A 62 -10.61 0.13 0.75
N GLY A 63 -10.83 -1.16 0.78
CA GLY A 63 -12.01 -1.70 1.45
C GLY A 63 -12.05 -1.44 2.94
N ASP A 64 -10.91 -1.12 3.55
CA ASP A 64 -10.82 -0.77 4.96
C ASP A 64 -10.89 0.74 5.20
N GLY A 65 -11.09 1.53 4.15
CA GLY A 65 -11.30 2.95 4.31
C GLY A 65 -10.05 3.82 4.23
N VAL A 66 -8.90 3.24 3.90
CA VAL A 66 -7.68 4.03 3.73
C VAL A 66 -7.71 4.68 2.35
N ARG A 67 -7.54 6.00 2.31
CA ARG A 67 -7.52 6.70 1.02
C ARG A 67 -6.26 6.32 0.24
N TRP A 68 -6.45 6.05 -1.05
CA TRP A 68 -5.30 5.73 -1.90
C TRP A 68 -4.30 6.88 -1.96
N ASP A 69 -4.77 8.13 -1.82
CA ASP A 69 -3.90 9.29 -1.86
C ASP A 69 -3.52 9.80 -0.47
N ASP A 70 -3.64 8.96 0.55
CA ASP A 70 -3.26 9.33 1.89
C ASP A 70 -1.77 9.66 1.91
N PRO A 71 -1.38 10.85 2.39
CA PRO A 71 0.03 11.23 2.39
C PRO A 71 0.91 10.38 3.29
N LYS A 72 0.31 9.57 4.16
CA LYS A 72 1.08 8.65 4.99
C LYS A 72 1.55 7.42 4.21
N ILE A 73 0.96 7.14 3.06
CA ILE A 73 1.38 6.00 2.26
C ILE A 73 2.77 6.29 1.69
N ASN A 74 3.69 5.37 1.91
CA ASN A 74 5.08 5.54 1.48
C ASN A 74 5.18 5.22 -0.02
N ALA A 75 5.32 6.27 -0.83
CA ALA A 75 5.32 6.10 -2.28
C ALA A 75 6.50 5.27 -2.78
N VAL A 76 7.65 5.38 -2.11
CA VAL A 76 8.82 4.60 -2.52
C VAL A 76 8.55 3.11 -2.35
N GLU A 77 7.95 2.73 -1.22
CA GLU A 77 7.61 1.33 -0.99
C GLU A 77 6.58 0.84 -1.99
N MET A 78 5.61 1.69 -2.32
CA MET A 78 4.61 1.29 -3.29
C MET A 78 5.21 1.15 -4.69
N ASP A 79 6.15 2.04 -5.06
CA ASP A 79 6.83 1.91 -6.34
C ASP A 79 7.59 0.59 -6.41
N GLU A 80 8.26 0.22 -5.32
CA GLU A 80 9.00 -1.04 -5.28
C GLU A 80 8.05 -2.23 -5.41
N MET A 81 6.92 -2.17 -4.75
CA MET A 81 5.93 -3.23 -4.87
C MET A 81 5.44 -3.36 -6.30
N LEU A 82 5.13 -2.24 -6.95
CA LEU A 82 4.59 -2.28 -8.30
C LEU A 82 5.61 -2.87 -9.29
N GLU A 83 6.90 -2.63 -9.05
CA GLU A 83 7.92 -3.18 -9.92
C GLU A 83 7.94 -4.71 -9.87
N GLU A 84 7.48 -5.29 -8.77
CA GLU A 84 7.52 -6.72 -8.61
C GLU A 84 6.24 -7.43 -9.04
N LEU A 85 5.25 -6.70 -9.43
CA LEU A 85 4.03 -7.31 -9.92
C LEU A 85 4.18 -7.76 -11.37
#